data_0e552e2b55103570e0437a8be7aecef6
#
_entry.id   0e552e2b55103570e0437a8be7aecef6
#
_cell.length_a   1.000
_cell.length_b   1.000
_cell.length_c   1.000
_cell.angle_alpha   90.00
_cell.angle_beta   90.00
_cell.angle_gamma   90.00
#
_symmetry.space_group_name_H-M   'P 1'
#
loop_
_entity.id
_entity.type
_entity.pdbx_description
1 polymer ?
#
loop_
_entity_poly.entity_id
_entity_poly.type
_entity_poly.pdbx_seq_one_letter_code
_entity_poly.pdbx_strand_id
1 'polypeptide(L)'
;MTVLCPMSDTFFLQFLEKMADDYAKENVKSGRWPPENALDRSRGEIARLLPQGIATPENYLFEIKVDSNGDTAGYIWFAVSERQGERSAFIYEVSVFEDFRRQGHARAAFLQLEERVRGLGLTSIGLNVFYHNSAAQALYTGLGYAPTNLTMVKALKTA
;
A
#
# COMPACT_ATOMS: atom_id res chain seq x y z
N MET A 1 -17.39 -0.74 -13.58
CA MET A 1 -17.27 0.23 -12.47
C MET A 1 -16.36 -0.35 -11.39
N THR A 2 -15.41 0.44 -10.93
CA THR A 2 -14.46 0.00 -9.90
C THR A 2 -15.13 -0.02 -8.53
N VAL A 3 -14.95 -1.10 -7.78
CA VAL A 3 -15.54 -1.25 -6.45
C VAL A 3 -14.48 -1.78 -5.48
N LEU A 4 -14.43 -1.19 -4.28
CA LEU A 4 -13.62 -1.73 -3.18
C LEU A 4 -14.44 -2.76 -2.41
N CYS A 5 -13.97 -3.99 -2.38
CA CYS A 5 -14.59 -5.07 -1.63
C CYS A 5 -13.65 -5.54 -0.53
N PRO A 6 -14.17 -5.88 0.66
CA PRO A 6 -13.32 -6.49 1.68
C PRO A 6 -12.60 -7.70 1.11
N MET A 7 -11.32 -7.83 1.41
CA MET A 7 -10.49 -8.91 0.86
C MET A 7 -10.96 -10.28 1.34
N SER A 8 -11.10 -11.22 0.42
CA SER A 8 -11.45 -12.60 0.76
C SER A 8 -10.25 -13.33 1.36
N ASP A 9 -10.52 -14.36 2.17
CA ASP A 9 -9.45 -15.18 2.76
C ASP A 9 -8.58 -15.83 1.68
N THR A 10 -9.19 -16.27 0.60
CA THR A 10 -8.46 -16.89 -0.52
C THR A 10 -7.53 -15.90 -1.20
N PHE A 11 -8.01 -14.69 -1.48
CA PHE A 11 -7.20 -13.67 -2.12
C PHE A 11 -6.09 -13.17 -1.18
N PHE A 12 -6.31 -13.17 0.13
CA PHE A 12 -5.33 -12.72 1.11
C PHE A 12 -4.00 -13.48 1.00
N LEU A 13 -4.04 -14.78 0.75
CA LEU A 13 -2.83 -15.58 0.57
C LEU A 13 -2.03 -15.12 -0.65
N GLN A 14 -2.73 -14.85 -1.74
CA GLN A 14 -2.13 -14.33 -2.97
C GLN A 14 -1.56 -12.93 -2.76
N PHE A 15 -2.30 -12.10 -2.05
CA PHE A 15 -1.88 -10.75 -1.67
C PHE A 15 -0.56 -10.77 -0.86
N LEU A 16 -0.46 -11.65 0.15
CA LEU A 16 0.75 -11.74 0.97
C LEU A 16 1.98 -12.08 0.13
N GLU A 17 1.87 -13.05 -0.78
CA GLU A 17 2.99 -13.46 -1.62
C GLU A 17 3.43 -12.34 -2.55
N LYS A 18 2.47 -11.72 -3.23
CA LYS A 18 2.79 -10.64 -4.17
C LYS A 18 3.35 -9.43 -3.46
N MET A 19 2.76 -9.03 -2.36
CA MET A 19 3.20 -7.87 -1.61
C MET A 19 4.60 -8.07 -1.04
N ALA A 20 4.88 -9.26 -0.50
CA ALA A 20 6.20 -9.56 0.05
C ALA A 20 7.28 -9.47 -1.04
N ASP A 21 7.00 -10.01 -2.22
CA ASP A 21 7.93 -9.98 -3.35
C ASP A 21 8.16 -8.56 -3.84
N ASP A 22 7.09 -7.82 -4.09
CA ASP A 22 7.16 -6.44 -4.59
C ASP A 22 7.88 -5.53 -3.59
N TYR A 23 7.57 -5.64 -2.31
CA TYR A 23 8.19 -4.82 -1.27
C TYR A 23 9.68 -5.11 -1.14
N ALA A 24 10.07 -6.38 -1.21
CA ALA A 24 11.48 -6.75 -1.21
C ALA A 24 12.22 -6.16 -2.41
N LYS A 25 11.66 -6.28 -3.60
CA LYS A 25 12.25 -5.73 -4.84
C LYS A 25 12.41 -4.22 -4.78
N GLU A 26 11.40 -3.51 -4.31
CA GLU A 26 11.45 -2.06 -4.21
C GLU A 26 12.50 -1.58 -3.20
N ASN A 27 12.65 -2.26 -2.07
CA ASN A 27 13.65 -1.92 -1.08
C ASN A 27 15.08 -2.17 -1.56
N VAL A 28 15.29 -3.24 -2.34
CA VAL A 28 16.59 -3.51 -2.96
C VAL A 28 16.89 -2.45 -4.02
N LYS A 29 15.91 -2.15 -4.87
CA LYS A 29 16.05 -1.16 -5.94
C LYS A 29 16.37 0.23 -5.41
N SER A 30 15.77 0.61 -4.28
CA SER A 30 16.01 1.91 -3.66
C SER A 30 17.32 1.98 -2.87
N GLY A 31 18.01 0.86 -2.69
CA GLY A 31 19.25 0.79 -1.92
C GLY A 31 19.06 0.70 -0.41
N ARG A 32 17.81 0.57 0.08
CA ARG A 32 17.55 0.44 1.51
C ARG A 32 17.99 -0.91 2.08
N TRP A 33 17.88 -1.96 1.27
CA TRP A 33 18.23 -3.32 1.68
C TRP A 33 19.22 -3.95 0.72
N PRO A 34 20.16 -4.76 1.25
CA PRO A 34 20.97 -5.61 0.37
C PRO A 34 20.07 -6.69 -0.25
N PRO A 35 20.45 -7.25 -1.42
CA PRO A 35 19.64 -8.29 -2.08
C PRO A 35 19.51 -9.57 -1.26
N GLU A 36 20.52 -9.89 -0.45
CA GLU A 36 20.52 -11.11 0.34
C GLU A 36 19.43 -11.09 1.40
N ASN A 37 18.64 -12.14 1.45
CA ASN A 37 17.55 -12.33 2.43
C ASN A 37 16.46 -11.24 2.37
N ALA A 38 16.38 -10.47 1.28
CA ALA A 38 15.39 -9.40 1.16
C ALA A 38 13.96 -9.90 1.24
N LEU A 39 13.66 -11.04 0.63
CA LEU A 39 12.31 -11.62 0.67
C LEU A 39 11.92 -12.07 2.08
N ASP A 40 12.83 -12.73 2.79
CA ASP A 40 12.56 -13.15 4.17
C ASP A 40 12.38 -11.97 5.10
N ARG A 41 13.16 -10.90 4.89
CA ARG A 41 13.04 -9.65 5.63
C ARG A 41 11.67 -9.01 5.38
N SER A 42 11.25 -8.97 4.13
CA SER A 42 9.95 -8.45 3.73
C SER A 42 8.82 -9.22 4.40
N ARG A 43 8.86 -10.54 4.34
CA ARG A 43 7.86 -11.40 4.98
C ARG A 43 7.77 -11.17 6.48
N GLY A 44 8.92 -11.00 7.13
CA GLY A 44 9.00 -10.73 8.57
C GLY A 44 8.37 -9.39 8.94
N GLU A 45 8.59 -8.34 8.16
CA GLU A 45 7.99 -7.03 8.42
C GLU A 45 6.47 -7.07 8.24
N ILE A 46 5.99 -7.74 7.20
CA ILE A 46 4.56 -7.90 6.95
C ILE A 46 3.91 -8.70 8.09
N ALA A 47 4.54 -9.76 8.55
CA ALA A 47 4.02 -10.57 9.65
C ALA A 47 3.91 -9.77 10.95
N ARG A 48 4.82 -8.83 11.19
CA ARG A 48 4.74 -7.94 12.36
C ARG A 48 3.58 -6.95 12.26
N LEU A 49 3.28 -6.47 11.05
CA LEU A 49 2.19 -5.53 10.83
C LEU A 49 0.82 -6.20 10.83
N LEU A 50 0.76 -7.46 10.41
CA LEU A 50 -0.47 -8.24 10.35
C LEU A 50 -0.35 -9.53 11.19
N PRO A 51 -0.17 -9.40 12.52
CA PRO A 51 0.03 -10.57 13.37
C PRO A 51 -1.17 -11.51 13.45
N GLN A 52 -2.36 -11.04 13.11
CA GLN A 52 -3.57 -11.84 13.05
C GLN A 52 -4.09 -11.96 11.61
N GLY A 53 -3.19 -11.77 10.63
CA GLY A 53 -3.55 -11.83 9.22
C GLY A 53 -4.63 -10.83 8.86
N ILE A 54 -5.62 -11.26 8.10
CA ILE A 54 -6.71 -10.41 7.65
C ILE A 54 -7.58 -9.88 8.79
N ALA A 55 -7.54 -10.54 9.95
CA ALA A 55 -8.31 -10.15 11.13
C ALA A 55 -7.53 -9.22 12.08
N THR A 56 -6.37 -8.74 11.68
CA THR A 56 -5.58 -7.80 12.50
C THR A 56 -6.37 -6.53 12.77
N PRO A 57 -6.59 -6.15 14.05
CA PRO A 57 -7.37 -4.95 14.38
C PRO A 57 -6.80 -3.69 13.75
N GLU A 58 -7.68 -2.75 13.41
CA GLU A 58 -7.34 -1.45 12.84
C GLU A 58 -6.67 -1.53 11.47
N ASN A 59 -6.70 -2.70 10.83
CA ASN A 59 -6.19 -2.90 9.48
C ASN A 59 -7.34 -3.22 8.54
N TYR A 60 -7.33 -2.60 7.37
CA TYR A 60 -8.40 -2.69 6.38
C TYR A 60 -7.79 -3.09 5.05
N LEU A 61 -8.15 -4.28 4.59
CA LEU A 61 -7.63 -4.86 3.37
C LEU A 61 -8.77 -5.03 2.36
N PHE A 62 -8.58 -4.51 1.16
CA PHE A 62 -9.58 -4.50 0.12
C PHE A 62 -9.05 -5.06 -1.19
N GLU A 63 -9.92 -5.75 -1.92
CA GLU A 63 -9.71 -6.01 -3.33
C GLU A 63 -10.29 -4.84 -4.13
N ILE A 64 -9.56 -4.44 -5.15
CA ILE A 64 -10.07 -3.48 -6.15
C ILE A 64 -10.70 -4.33 -7.25
N LYS A 65 -12.01 -4.30 -7.35
CA LYS A 65 -12.73 -5.11 -8.35
C LYS A 65 -13.25 -4.26 -9.49
N VAL A 66 -13.30 -4.86 -10.67
CA VAL A 66 -13.86 -4.19 -11.86
C VAL A 66 -15.35 -3.96 -11.63
N ASP A 67 -16.02 -4.96 -11.07
CA ASP A 67 -17.42 -4.90 -10.62
C ASP A 67 -17.51 -5.69 -9.33
N SER A 68 -18.63 -5.58 -8.61
CA SER A 68 -18.83 -6.33 -7.36
C SER A 68 -18.66 -7.85 -7.53
N ASN A 69 -18.95 -8.37 -8.71
CA ASN A 69 -18.79 -9.78 -9.07
C ASN A 69 -17.74 -10.00 -10.14
N GLY A 70 -16.95 -8.96 -10.44
CA GLY A 70 -15.97 -9.01 -11.51
C GLY A 70 -14.58 -9.46 -11.06
N ASP A 71 -13.64 -9.31 -11.99
CA ASP A 71 -12.25 -9.66 -11.73
C ASP A 71 -11.62 -8.72 -10.72
N THR A 72 -10.65 -9.23 -9.99
CA THR A 72 -9.83 -8.41 -9.08
C THR A 72 -8.74 -7.75 -9.88
N ALA A 73 -8.76 -6.41 -9.89
CA ALA A 73 -7.79 -5.60 -10.63
C ALA A 73 -6.59 -5.20 -9.76
N GLY A 74 -6.69 -5.38 -8.45
CA GLY A 74 -5.62 -5.01 -7.55
C GLY A 74 -6.09 -5.04 -6.08
N TYR A 75 -5.36 -4.34 -5.23
CA TYR A 75 -5.64 -4.34 -3.80
C TYR A 75 -5.18 -3.04 -3.13
N ILE A 76 -5.79 -2.74 -1.97
CA ILE A 76 -5.36 -1.67 -1.08
C ILE A 76 -5.36 -2.20 0.36
N TRP A 77 -4.32 -1.84 1.09
CA TRP A 77 -4.24 -2.09 2.52
C TRP A 77 -3.92 -0.77 3.24
N PHE A 78 -4.80 -0.35 4.14
CA PHE A 78 -4.51 0.76 5.02
C PHE A 78 -4.76 0.36 6.48
N ALA A 79 -4.14 1.08 7.39
CA ALA A 79 -4.33 0.91 8.82
C ALA A 79 -4.62 2.25 9.46
N VAL A 80 -5.35 2.21 10.58
CA VAL A 80 -5.52 3.40 11.42
C VAL A 80 -4.37 3.40 12.42
N SER A 81 -3.65 4.50 12.48
CA SER A 81 -2.54 4.67 13.40
C SER A 81 -2.66 5.98 14.16
N GLU A 82 -2.02 6.02 15.30
CA GLU A 82 -1.97 7.22 16.13
C GLU A 82 -0.54 7.73 16.16
N ARG A 83 -0.37 8.99 15.79
CA ARG A 83 0.91 9.68 15.86
C ARG A 83 0.69 11.03 16.54
N GLN A 84 1.46 11.32 17.59
CA GLN A 84 1.39 12.58 18.32
C GLN A 84 -0.03 12.93 18.80
N GLY A 85 -0.79 11.91 19.20
CA GLY A 85 -2.14 12.08 19.69
C GLY A 85 -3.22 12.19 18.63
N GLU A 86 -2.85 12.15 17.36
CA GLU A 86 -3.81 12.20 16.25
C GLU A 86 -3.96 10.84 15.59
N ARG A 87 -5.21 10.45 15.35
CA ARG A 87 -5.53 9.24 14.61
C ARG A 87 -5.64 9.57 13.13
N SER A 88 -5.00 8.77 12.29
CA SER A 88 -5.02 8.95 10.84
C SER A 88 -4.97 7.60 10.15
N ALA A 89 -5.36 7.58 8.89
CA ALA A 89 -5.18 6.39 8.04
C ALA A 89 -3.79 6.43 7.42
N PHE A 90 -3.15 5.27 7.32
CA PHE A 90 -1.89 5.12 6.63
C PHE A 90 -2.00 3.97 5.64
N ILE A 91 -1.74 4.27 4.36
CA ILE A 91 -1.77 3.27 3.30
C ILE A 91 -0.42 2.56 3.27
N TYR A 92 -0.43 1.27 3.58
CA TYR A 92 0.78 0.45 3.52
C TYR A 92 1.06 -0.04 2.12
N GLU A 93 0.00 -0.37 1.36
CA GLU A 93 0.20 -0.91 0.02
C GLU A 93 -1.01 -0.63 -0.87
N VAL A 94 -0.73 -0.33 -2.11
CA VAL A 94 -1.73 -0.24 -3.17
C VAL A 94 -1.09 -0.76 -4.45
N SER A 95 -1.80 -1.60 -5.17
CA SER A 95 -1.32 -2.13 -6.43
C SER A 95 -2.49 -2.36 -7.37
N VAL A 96 -2.29 -2.01 -8.63
CA VAL A 96 -3.18 -2.39 -9.73
C VAL A 96 -2.39 -3.32 -10.63
N PHE A 97 -2.96 -4.49 -10.92
CA PHE A 97 -2.29 -5.49 -11.76
C PHE A 97 -2.10 -4.97 -13.18
N GLU A 98 -1.02 -5.42 -13.83
CA GLU A 98 -0.59 -4.89 -15.12
C GLU A 98 -1.71 -4.83 -16.16
N ASP A 99 -2.50 -5.90 -16.28
CA ASP A 99 -3.59 -6.00 -17.26
C ASP A 99 -4.72 -4.99 -17.04
N PHE A 100 -4.77 -4.39 -15.85
CA PHE A 100 -5.83 -3.46 -15.47
C PHE A 100 -5.35 -2.00 -15.35
N ARG A 101 -4.09 -1.74 -15.64
CA ARG A 101 -3.51 -0.40 -15.52
C ARG A 101 -4.01 0.55 -16.59
N ARG A 102 -3.96 1.85 -16.29
CA ARG A 102 -4.35 2.96 -17.18
C ARG A 102 -5.83 2.94 -17.57
N GLN A 103 -6.66 2.36 -16.70
CA GLN A 103 -8.12 2.30 -16.89
C GLN A 103 -8.88 3.06 -15.81
N GLY A 104 -8.16 3.78 -14.93
CA GLY A 104 -8.76 4.58 -13.87
C GLY A 104 -9.11 3.83 -12.60
N HIS A 105 -8.72 2.57 -12.46
CA HIS A 105 -9.03 1.75 -11.28
C HIS A 105 -8.39 2.30 -10.00
N ALA A 106 -7.12 2.72 -10.06
CA ALA A 106 -6.44 3.26 -8.89
C ALA A 106 -7.14 4.52 -8.39
N ARG A 107 -7.43 5.46 -9.28
CA ARG A 107 -8.10 6.70 -8.92
C ARG A 107 -9.47 6.44 -8.30
N ALA A 108 -10.28 5.59 -8.93
CA ALA A 108 -11.61 5.25 -8.42
C ALA A 108 -11.52 4.58 -7.05
N ALA A 109 -10.54 3.69 -6.85
CA ALA A 109 -10.30 3.02 -5.58
C ALA A 109 -9.93 4.02 -4.48
N PHE A 110 -9.04 4.96 -4.77
CA PHE A 110 -8.65 6.00 -3.81
C PHE A 110 -9.83 6.88 -3.40
N LEU A 111 -10.70 7.25 -4.33
CA LEU A 111 -11.87 8.04 -3.99
C LEU A 111 -12.81 7.29 -3.04
N GLN A 112 -13.00 5.99 -3.26
CA GLN A 112 -13.80 5.15 -2.37
C GLN A 112 -13.12 4.95 -1.01
N LEU A 113 -11.78 4.83 -1.01
CA LEU A 113 -11.01 4.73 0.21
C LEU A 113 -11.19 5.98 1.07
N GLU A 114 -11.12 7.16 0.47
CA GLU A 114 -11.31 8.42 1.18
C GLU A 114 -12.67 8.48 1.87
N GLU A 115 -13.73 8.01 1.20
CA GLU A 115 -15.06 7.94 1.81
C GLU A 115 -15.08 6.99 3.02
N ARG A 116 -14.42 5.86 2.91
CA ARG A 116 -14.32 4.91 4.04
C ARG A 116 -13.55 5.51 5.21
N VAL A 117 -12.47 6.21 4.93
CA VAL A 117 -11.66 6.89 5.95
C VAL A 117 -12.47 7.98 6.65
N ARG A 118 -13.22 8.78 5.89
CA ARG A 118 -14.15 9.77 6.47
C ARG A 118 -15.18 9.10 7.36
N GLY A 119 -15.71 7.97 6.93
CA GLY A 119 -16.69 7.19 7.70
C GLY A 119 -16.15 6.69 9.03
N LEU A 120 -14.83 6.54 9.18
CA LEU A 120 -14.18 6.19 10.43
C LEU A 120 -13.93 7.40 11.33
N GLY A 121 -14.32 8.60 10.89
CA GLY A 121 -14.08 9.84 11.65
C GLY A 121 -12.66 10.38 11.53
N LEU A 122 -11.90 9.90 10.54
CA LEU A 122 -10.51 10.32 10.34
C LEU A 122 -10.46 11.45 9.31
N THR A 123 -9.46 12.32 9.44
CA THR A 123 -9.35 13.53 8.62
C THR A 123 -8.10 13.58 7.74
N SER A 124 -7.24 12.57 7.81
CA SER A 124 -6.02 12.54 7.00
C SER A 124 -5.65 11.12 6.59
N ILE A 125 -4.99 11.03 5.46
CA ILE A 125 -4.45 9.78 4.90
C ILE A 125 -3.00 10.04 4.55
N GLY A 126 -2.10 9.20 5.09
CA GLY A 126 -0.69 9.24 4.75
C GLY A 126 -0.27 8.02 3.96
N LEU A 127 0.82 8.15 3.25
CA LEU A 127 1.47 7.02 2.57
C LEU A 127 2.94 7.33 2.37
N ASN A 128 3.73 6.29 2.14
CA ASN A 128 5.10 6.44 1.68
C ASN A 128 5.17 5.99 0.23
N VAL A 129 5.96 6.68 -0.56
CA VAL A 129 6.21 6.30 -1.95
C VAL A 129 7.73 6.35 -2.18
N PHE A 130 8.25 5.33 -2.88
CA PHE A 130 9.66 5.34 -3.23
C PHE A 130 9.96 6.47 -4.22
N TYR A 131 11.04 7.18 -3.99
CA TYR A 131 11.42 8.35 -4.79
C TYR A 131 11.58 8.02 -6.29
N HIS A 132 12.01 6.79 -6.61
CA HIS A 132 12.17 6.37 -8.00
C HIS A 132 10.83 6.06 -8.69
N ASN A 133 9.73 5.93 -7.96
CA ASN A 133 8.41 5.60 -8.52
C ASN A 133 7.67 6.87 -8.94
N SER A 134 8.08 7.44 -10.08
CA SER A 134 7.51 8.70 -10.57
C SER A 134 6.05 8.56 -10.99
N ALA A 135 5.64 7.40 -11.48
CA ALA A 135 4.25 7.17 -11.88
C ALA A 135 3.32 7.20 -10.66
N ALA A 136 3.71 6.58 -9.55
CA ALA A 136 2.95 6.61 -8.31
C ALA A 136 2.87 8.03 -7.74
N GLN A 137 3.99 8.75 -7.74
CA GLN A 137 4.02 10.14 -7.28
C GLN A 137 3.09 11.03 -8.07
N ALA A 138 3.04 10.85 -9.39
CA ALA A 138 2.13 11.61 -10.26
C ALA A 138 0.65 11.31 -9.93
N LEU A 139 0.32 10.05 -9.69
CA LEU A 139 -1.02 9.65 -9.29
C LEU A 139 -1.42 10.31 -7.95
N TYR A 140 -0.56 10.22 -6.95
CA TYR A 140 -0.85 10.76 -5.63
C TYR A 140 -0.97 12.27 -5.64
N THR A 141 -0.07 12.95 -6.34
CA THR A 141 -0.15 14.40 -6.53
C THR A 141 -1.46 14.81 -7.19
N GLY A 142 -1.86 14.07 -8.23
CA GLY A 142 -3.14 14.30 -8.91
C GLY A 142 -4.37 14.08 -8.04
N LEU A 143 -4.23 13.26 -6.97
CA LEU A 143 -5.30 13.01 -6.00
C LEU A 143 -5.27 13.99 -4.81
N GLY A 144 -4.31 14.90 -4.76
CA GLY A 144 -4.22 15.91 -3.72
C GLY A 144 -3.24 15.59 -2.59
N TYR A 145 -2.47 14.51 -2.70
CA TYR A 145 -1.41 14.23 -1.73
C TYR A 145 -0.24 15.17 -1.94
N ALA A 146 0.34 15.65 -0.85
CA ALA A 146 1.48 16.54 -0.87
C ALA A 146 2.64 15.93 -0.08
N PRO A 147 3.88 16.07 -0.57
CA PRO A 147 5.05 15.58 0.17
C PRO A 147 5.19 16.29 1.52
N THR A 148 5.49 15.53 2.56
CA THR A 148 5.74 16.08 3.90
C THR A 148 7.18 15.90 4.32
N ASN A 149 7.79 14.78 3.95
CA ASN A 149 9.14 14.42 4.36
C ASN A 149 9.88 13.82 3.17
N LEU A 150 11.20 13.88 3.24
CA LEU A 150 12.07 13.22 2.28
C LEU A 150 13.21 12.55 3.04
N THR A 151 13.33 11.22 2.91
CA THR A 151 14.46 10.49 3.50
C THR A 151 15.60 10.46 2.51
N MET A 152 16.78 10.86 2.96
CA MET A 152 17.98 10.91 2.12
C MET A 152 19.07 10.04 2.73
N VAL A 153 19.81 9.33 1.89
CA VAL A 153 20.87 8.43 2.31
C VAL A 153 22.11 8.67 1.46
N LYS A 154 23.25 8.65 2.10
CA LYS A 154 24.55 8.68 1.42
C LYS A 154 25.33 7.45 1.85
N ALA A 155 25.69 6.60 0.91
CA ALA A 155 26.60 5.49 1.18
C ALA A 155 28.02 6.03 1.32
N LEU A 156 28.73 5.67 2.40
CA LEU A 156 30.10 6.08 2.61
C LEU A 156 31.04 5.00 2.09
N LYS A 157 32.03 5.42 1.33
CA LYS A 157 33.05 4.50 0.86
C LYS A 157 33.93 4.07 2.02
N THR A 158 34.21 2.79 2.12
CA THR A 158 35.18 2.26 3.07
C THR A 158 36.57 2.62 2.56
N ALA A 159 37.45 3.01 3.48
CA ALA A 159 38.81 3.39 3.15
C ALA A 159 39.64 2.18 2.68
#